data_484531754cd4abe3a613c4b1e02accd4
#
_entry.id   484531754cd4abe3a613c4b1e02accd4
#
_cell.length_a   1.000
_cell.length_b   1.000
_cell.length_c   1.000
_cell.angle_alpha   90.00
_cell.angle_beta   90.00
_cell.angle_gamma   90.00
#
_symmetry.space_group_name_H-M   'P 1'
#
loop_
_entity.id
_entity.type
_entity.pdbx_description
1 polymer ?
#
loop_
_entity_poly.entity_id
_entity_poly.type
_entity_poly.pdbx_seq_one_letter_code
_entity_poly.pdbx_strand_id
1 'polypeptide(L)'
;LTKMSNGDIWVGTRRGGLYKNDSHLKTKIDNHYLPYNIYAISEDSEGNIWMGTRGDGLKIGDTWYKTDLSNPFALSNSNIYSILRDKKDRMWVGTFGGGLELAESTEKGQYKFRRFFQGKKYGLRIVRVMAEDEKGMIWMGTSEGICIFHPDSLIANEDNYHLFSYTDGNFCSNEIRCLFRDSKGRMWVGTSGAGLNLCELADDCQSLKYTHYGIAEGLVNNMVQSILEDHSGQLWIATEYGISRFNPNSHSFENYFFSSYTLGNVYSENSACMGADGKLIFGTNYGLTIIDPKKIPTERLLSPIVITGLSVNGIQVKPNMPGSPLQESLAYSDKITLKYFQNSFMLDFSTLDYSDNGQIKYMYWLENYDKGWNVPSSLSFATYKYLEPGSYIFHVKYCDGAGIWNDTETTLKIVIVPPFWKTNWAMLGYFILMLIALYFTYRIIFNFNRLRNRINVEKQLTEYKLVFFTNISHEFRTPLTLIQGALEKMYRMDDIPQALLHPLKVMDKSTQRMLRLINQLLEFRKMQNNKLALSLQETDVVAFLYEIYLSFSDVAEQKNMDFRFLPSVPSYKMFIDKGNLDKVVYNLLSNAFKYTPSGGTILFSVNVDEVKKCLYIQVADTGVG
;
A
#
# COMPACT_ATOMS: atom_id res chain seq x y z
N LEU A 1 -7.86 12.39 52.90
CA LEU A 1 -6.65 12.73 53.67
C LEU A 1 -6.77 14.17 54.15
N THR A 2 -6.53 14.41 55.44
CA THR A 2 -6.61 15.75 55.99
C THR A 2 -5.51 15.93 57.04
N LYS A 3 -4.83 17.07 57.01
CA LYS A 3 -3.93 17.50 58.06
C LYS A 3 -4.72 18.35 59.05
N MET A 4 -4.67 17.96 60.31
CA MET A 4 -5.35 18.65 61.43
C MET A 4 -4.58 19.87 61.90
N SER A 5 -5.21 20.74 62.66
CA SER A 5 -4.59 21.95 63.26
C SER A 5 -3.39 21.65 64.15
N ASN A 6 -3.41 20.50 64.83
CA ASN A 6 -2.27 20.02 65.67
C ASN A 6 -1.13 19.37 64.84
N GLY A 7 -1.29 19.30 63.50
CA GLY A 7 -0.32 18.72 62.59
C GLY A 7 -0.50 17.22 62.31
N ASP A 8 -1.38 16.54 63.00
CA ASP A 8 -1.68 15.14 62.79
C ASP A 8 -2.30 14.90 61.41
N ILE A 9 -2.06 13.70 60.86
CA ILE A 9 -2.60 13.31 59.57
C ILE A 9 -3.65 12.22 59.73
N TRP A 10 -4.88 12.56 59.34
CA TRP A 10 -6.01 11.64 59.40
C TRP A 10 -6.33 11.08 58.04
N VAL A 11 -6.51 9.76 58.01
CA VAL A 11 -6.76 9.00 56.80
C VAL A 11 -8.10 8.28 56.93
N GLY A 12 -9.11 8.77 56.22
CA GLY A 12 -10.38 8.06 56.03
C GLY A 12 -10.29 7.08 54.86
N THR A 13 -10.82 5.89 55.03
CA THR A 13 -10.81 4.85 54.01
C THR A 13 -12.21 4.45 53.55
N ARG A 14 -12.31 3.86 52.37
CA ARG A 14 -13.58 3.41 51.83
C ARG A 14 -14.12 2.14 52.47
N ARG A 15 -13.33 1.33 53.19
CA ARG A 15 -13.75 0.04 53.80
C ARG A 15 -12.99 -0.33 55.08
N GLY A 16 -12.16 0.50 55.59
CA GLY A 16 -11.25 0.15 56.70
C GLY A 16 -11.28 1.10 57.91
N GLY A 17 -12.13 2.14 57.89
CA GLY A 17 -12.25 3.08 58.98
C GLY A 17 -11.35 4.29 58.93
N LEU A 18 -11.07 4.83 60.10
CA LEU A 18 -10.29 6.05 60.30
C LEU A 18 -8.92 5.71 60.94
N TYR A 19 -7.86 6.16 60.30
CA TYR A 19 -6.49 6.03 60.82
C TYR A 19 -5.96 7.40 61.21
N LYS A 20 -5.49 7.51 62.44
CA LYS A 20 -4.89 8.72 63.00
C LYS A 20 -3.39 8.49 63.09
N ASN A 21 -2.62 9.33 62.47
CA ASN A 21 -1.16 9.24 62.49
C ASN A 21 -0.57 10.56 62.95
N ASP A 22 0.65 10.49 63.51
CA ASP A 22 1.40 11.69 63.83
C ASP A 22 1.77 12.49 62.57
N SER A 23 2.25 13.70 62.72
CA SER A 23 2.64 14.60 61.63
C SER A 23 3.71 14.04 60.69
N HIS A 24 4.40 12.97 61.08
CA HIS A 24 5.46 12.31 60.32
C HIS A 24 5.06 10.93 59.78
N LEU A 25 3.84 10.47 60.05
CA LEU A 25 3.34 9.11 59.72
C LEU A 25 4.20 7.97 60.32
N LYS A 26 4.96 8.25 61.40
CA LYS A 26 5.84 7.27 62.04
C LYS A 26 5.13 6.47 63.10
N THR A 27 4.20 7.10 63.80
CA THR A 27 3.48 6.49 64.90
C THR A 27 2.00 6.49 64.61
N LYS A 28 1.37 5.31 64.70
CA LYS A 28 -0.09 5.19 64.66
C LYS A 28 -0.61 5.64 66.02
N ILE A 29 -1.36 6.75 66.05
CA ILE A 29 -1.92 7.30 67.28
C ILE A 29 -3.14 6.45 67.69
N ASP A 30 -3.96 6.05 66.74
CA ASP A 30 -5.13 5.21 66.99
C ASP A 30 -5.62 4.53 65.68
N ASN A 31 -6.13 3.28 65.80
CA ASN A 31 -6.72 2.54 64.72
C ASN A 31 -8.17 2.20 65.09
N HIS A 32 -9.07 3.12 64.86
CA HIS A 32 -10.49 2.81 65.01
C HIS A 32 -11.00 2.18 63.69
N TYR A 33 -11.30 0.88 63.72
CA TYR A 33 -12.11 0.27 62.71
C TYR A 33 -13.52 0.83 62.82
N LEU A 34 -13.86 1.68 61.85
CA LEU A 34 -15.22 2.19 61.72
C LEU A 34 -15.82 1.52 60.49
N PRO A 35 -17.02 0.91 60.56
CA PRO A 35 -17.62 0.26 59.43
C PRO A 35 -18.14 1.22 58.36
N TYR A 36 -17.66 2.46 58.37
CA TYR A 36 -18.12 3.56 57.54
C TYR A 36 -17.18 3.83 56.35
N ASN A 37 -17.76 4.17 55.21
CA ASN A 37 -17.02 4.64 54.05
C ASN A 37 -16.78 6.15 54.21
N ILE A 38 -15.57 6.57 54.58
CA ILE A 38 -15.23 7.96 54.84
C ILE A 38 -14.74 8.64 53.56
N TYR A 39 -15.40 9.72 53.15
CA TYR A 39 -15.07 10.48 51.95
C TYR A 39 -14.53 11.87 52.24
N ALA A 40 -14.97 12.53 53.29
CA ALA A 40 -14.52 13.86 53.68
C ALA A 40 -14.21 13.91 55.16
N ILE A 41 -13.15 14.63 55.54
CA ILE A 41 -12.77 14.93 56.91
C ILE A 41 -12.38 16.40 56.96
N SER A 42 -12.91 17.15 57.91
CA SER A 42 -12.57 18.56 58.17
C SER A 42 -12.59 18.83 59.68
N GLU A 43 -11.98 19.91 60.07
CA GLU A 43 -11.93 20.39 61.48
C GLU A 43 -12.52 21.80 61.49
N ASP A 44 -13.44 22.07 62.45
CA ASP A 44 -13.95 23.42 62.67
C ASP A 44 -13.04 24.26 63.57
N SER A 45 -13.39 25.52 63.83
CA SER A 45 -12.63 26.42 64.69
C SER A 45 -12.59 26.00 66.17
N GLU A 46 -13.53 25.19 66.62
CA GLU A 46 -13.62 24.68 67.96
C GLU A 46 -12.84 23.36 68.17
N GLY A 47 -12.29 22.80 67.05
CA GLY A 47 -11.57 21.53 67.05
C GLY A 47 -12.50 20.31 66.91
N ASN A 48 -13.77 20.50 66.62
CA ASN A 48 -14.67 19.36 66.34
C ASN A 48 -14.34 18.77 64.99
N ILE A 49 -14.33 17.44 64.93
CA ILE A 49 -14.07 16.70 63.69
C ILE A 49 -15.37 16.45 62.97
N TRP A 50 -15.40 16.91 61.72
CA TRP A 50 -16.50 16.68 60.76
C TRP A 50 -16.12 15.54 59.84
N MET A 51 -16.90 14.46 59.84
CA MET A 51 -16.61 13.27 59.05
C MET A 51 -17.81 12.95 58.16
N GLY A 52 -17.60 13.16 56.89
CA GLY A 52 -18.58 12.82 55.82
C GLY A 52 -18.43 11.38 55.35
N THR A 53 -19.54 10.68 55.25
CA THR A 53 -19.58 9.27 54.85
C THR A 53 -20.43 9.07 53.60
N ARG A 54 -20.27 7.91 52.99
CA ARG A 54 -21.14 7.45 51.90
C ARG A 54 -22.22 6.50 52.48
N GLY A 55 -23.40 7.04 52.67
CA GLY A 55 -24.58 6.28 53.07
C GLY A 55 -24.97 6.47 54.54
N ASP A 56 -24.02 6.79 55.44
CA ASP A 56 -24.30 6.90 56.88
C ASP A 56 -24.56 8.32 57.36
N GLY A 57 -24.29 9.34 56.48
CA GLY A 57 -24.48 10.73 56.81
C GLY A 57 -23.23 11.45 57.26
N LEU A 58 -23.38 12.47 58.10
CA LEU A 58 -22.33 13.32 58.65
C LEU A 58 -22.18 13.08 60.17
N LYS A 59 -20.95 12.82 60.63
CA LYS A 59 -20.63 12.77 62.02
C LYS A 59 -19.91 14.05 62.42
N ILE A 60 -20.37 14.75 63.46
CA ILE A 60 -19.74 15.94 64.02
C ILE A 60 -19.47 15.64 65.50
N GLY A 61 -18.18 15.58 65.86
CA GLY A 61 -17.78 15.06 67.20
C GLY A 61 -18.36 13.64 67.39
N ASP A 62 -19.25 13.50 68.38
CA ASP A 62 -19.92 12.20 68.63
C ASP A 62 -21.34 12.13 68.11
N THR A 63 -21.87 13.18 67.50
CA THR A 63 -23.26 13.27 67.01
C THR A 63 -23.37 12.92 65.55
N TRP A 64 -24.36 12.07 65.18
CA TRP A 64 -24.68 11.72 63.83
C TRP A 64 -25.83 12.54 63.28
N TYR A 65 -25.65 13.11 62.10
CA TYR A 65 -26.67 13.76 61.30
C TYR A 65 -26.98 12.91 60.07
N LYS A 66 -28.24 12.56 59.86
CA LYS A 66 -28.70 11.73 58.75
C LYS A 66 -29.79 12.41 57.96
N THR A 67 -30.03 11.92 56.75
CA THR A 67 -31.14 12.37 55.92
C THR A 67 -32.47 12.12 56.60
N ASP A 68 -33.30 13.15 56.69
CA ASP A 68 -34.69 13.06 57.13
C ASP A 68 -35.53 13.92 56.16
N LEU A 69 -36.38 13.27 55.39
CA LEU A 69 -37.24 13.96 54.42
C LEU A 69 -38.41 14.72 55.08
N SER A 70 -38.78 14.35 56.28
CA SER A 70 -39.82 15.05 57.07
C SER A 70 -39.31 16.34 57.71
N ASN A 71 -38.01 16.44 57.91
CA ASN A 71 -37.38 17.59 58.52
C ASN A 71 -36.64 18.44 57.47
N PRO A 72 -37.11 19.65 57.13
CA PRO A 72 -36.49 20.53 56.14
C PRO A 72 -35.09 21.03 56.56
N PHE A 73 -34.70 20.91 57.83
CA PHE A 73 -33.41 21.29 58.39
C PHE A 73 -32.43 20.13 58.62
N ALA A 74 -32.84 18.90 58.31
CA ALA A 74 -31.94 17.76 58.28
C ALA A 74 -31.12 17.72 56.99
N LEU A 75 -30.09 16.89 56.92
CA LEU A 75 -29.33 16.66 55.68
C LEU A 75 -30.24 16.23 54.53
N SER A 76 -30.00 16.73 53.35
CA SER A 76 -30.76 16.34 52.14
C SER A 76 -30.34 14.98 51.61
N ASN A 77 -29.09 14.56 51.85
CA ASN A 77 -28.54 13.28 51.38
C ASN A 77 -27.48 12.78 52.36
N SER A 78 -27.50 11.47 52.65
CA SER A 78 -26.50 10.83 53.55
C SER A 78 -25.16 10.51 52.86
N ASN A 79 -24.98 10.85 51.58
CA ASN A 79 -23.72 10.70 50.88
C ASN A 79 -22.97 12.05 50.89
N ILE A 80 -22.04 12.22 51.82
CA ILE A 80 -21.25 13.44 52.01
C ILE A 80 -19.90 13.27 51.32
N TYR A 81 -19.59 14.11 50.32
CA TYR A 81 -18.38 14.00 49.52
C TYR A 81 -17.35 15.07 49.79
N SER A 82 -17.80 16.26 50.24
CA SER A 82 -16.91 17.35 50.55
C SER A 82 -17.41 18.14 51.75
N ILE A 83 -16.49 18.68 52.54
CA ILE A 83 -16.74 19.56 53.66
C ILE A 83 -15.72 20.70 53.56
N LEU A 84 -16.21 21.94 53.56
CA LEU A 84 -15.36 23.13 53.50
C LEU A 84 -15.69 24.08 54.67
N ARG A 85 -14.65 24.52 55.39
CA ARG A 85 -14.71 25.66 56.33
C ARG A 85 -14.27 26.90 55.58
N ASP A 86 -15.15 27.89 55.45
CA ASP A 86 -14.85 29.13 54.78
C ASP A 86 -14.11 30.14 55.72
N LYS A 87 -13.62 31.24 55.15
CA LYS A 87 -12.90 32.27 55.91
C LYS A 87 -13.74 32.96 57.00
N LYS A 88 -15.06 32.83 56.99
CA LYS A 88 -15.98 33.30 58.02
C LYS A 88 -16.40 32.20 58.98
N ASP A 89 -15.64 31.09 59.02
CA ASP A 89 -15.89 29.95 59.92
C ASP A 89 -17.21 29.20 59.69
N ARG A 90 -17.82 29.35 58.53
CA ARG A 90 -19.03 28.64 58.16
C ARG A 90 -18.65 27.26 57.58
N MET A 91 -19.43 26.26 58.00
CA MET A 91 -19.21 24.90 57.51
C MET A 91 -20.18 24.58 56.37
N TRP A 92 -19.61 24.36 55.19
CA TRP A 92 -20.32 23.95 53.98
C TRP A 92 -20.18 22.45 53.76
N VAL A 93 -21.31 21.81 53.45
CA VAL A 93 -21.36 20.36 53.24
C VAL A 93 -21.85 20.06 51.80
N GLY A 94 -20.99 19.43 51.02
CA GLY A 94 -21.30 18.98 49.65
C GLY A 94 -21.77 17.54 49.65
N THR A 95 -22.93 17.30 49.03
CA THR A 95 -23.55 15.99 49.00
C THR A 95 -23.57 15.39 47.58
N PHE A 96 -23.74 14.10 47.47
CA PHE A 96 -23.92 13.41 46.17
C PHE A 96 -25.39 13.26 45.83
N GLY A 97 -25.96 14.24 45.15
CA GLY A 97 -27.35 14.26 44.69
C GLY A 97 -28.31 15.12 45.56
N GLY A 98 -27.90 15.58 46.72
CA GLY A 98 -28.64 16.50 47.57
C GLY A 98 -28.28 17.97 47.43
N GLY A 99 -27.20 18.30 46.70
CA GLY A 99 -26.72 19.66 46.52
C GLY A 99 -25.77 20.13 47.60
N LEU A 100 -25.73 21.44 47.83
CA LEU A 100 -24.89 22.11 48.82
C LEU A 100 -25.72 22.44 50.07
N GLU A 101 -25.10 22.34 51.22
CA GLU A 101 -25.75 22.66 52.49
C GLU A 101 -24.83 23.54 53.38
N LEU A 102 -25.42 24.48 54.08
CA LEU A 102 -24.75 25.29 55.10
C LEU A 102 -25.22 24.80 56.45
N ALA A 103 -24.25 24.44 57.31
CA ALA A 103 -24.50 24.05 58.66
C ALA A 103 -24.64 25.30 59.55
N GLU A 104 -25.75 25.47 60.19
CA GLU A 104 -26.04 26.57 61.11
C GLU A 104 -26.16 26.03 62.54
N SER A 105 -25.37 26.54 63.46
CA SER A 105 -25.42 26.14 64.90
C SER A 105 -26.69 26.62 65.55
N THR A 106 -27.26 25.78 66.38
CA THR A 106 -28.43 26.11 67.19
C THR A 106 -28.00 26.42 68.64
N GLU A 107 -28.90 27.10 69.45
CA GLU A 107 -28.66 27.40 70.85
C GLU A 107 -28.34 26.19 71.72
N LYS A 108 -28.63 25.00 71.27
CA LYS A 108 -28.41 23.72 71.98
C LYS A 108 -27.12 23.01 71.50
N GLY A 109 -26.25 23.66 70.73
CA GLY A 109 -25.03 23.05 70.20
C GLY A 109 -25.27 21.95 69.17
N GLN A 110 -26.48 21.89 68.58
CA GLN A 110 -26.81 21.04 67.46
C GLN A 110 -26.76 21.85 66.16
N TYR A 111 -26.65 21.18 65.01
CA TYR A 111 -26.61 21.83 63.70
C TYR A 111 -27.92 21.61 62.95
N LYS A 112 -28.38 22.66 62.24
CA LYS A 112 -29.42 22.66 61.24
C LYS A 112 -28.73 22.87 59.87
N PHE A 113 -29.26 22.23 58.80
CA PHE A 113 -28.69 22.29 57.50
C PHE A 113 -29.63 23.06 56.57
N ARG A 114 -29.14 24.26 56.14
CA ARG A 114 -29.82 25.05 55.11
C ARG A 114 -29.42 24.53 53.74
N ARG A 115 -30.37 24.04 52.94
CA ARG A 115 -30.20 23.36 51.67
C ARG A 115 -30.21 24.35 50.50
N PHE A 116 -29.27 24.16 49.53
CA PHE A 116 -29.17 24.94 48.31
C PHE A 116 -29.22 23.98 47.10
N PHE A 117 -29.67 24.50 45.92
CA PHE A 117 -29.73 23.82 44.66
C PHE A 117 -30.71 22.63 44.56
N GLN A 118 -31.71 22.56 45.46
CA GLN A 118 -32.68 21.44 45.53
C GLN A 118 -33.49 21.32 44.21
N GLY A 119 -33.87 22.43 43.59
CA GLY A 119 -34.62 22.51 42.32
C GLY A 119 -33.78 22.49 41.05
N LYS A 120 -32.44 22.38 41.15
CA LYS A 120 -31.54 22.51 40.02
C LYS A 120 -31.24 21.15 39.36
N LYS A 121 -30.54 21.19 38.21
CA LYS A 121 -30.08 19.98 37.51
C LYS A 121 -29.38 19.00 38.45
N TYR A 122 -29.60 17.69 38.22
CA TYR A 122 -29.04 16.66 39.10
C TYR A 122 -27.52 16.69 39.16
N GLY A 123 -26.80 16.97 38.02
CA GLY A 123 -25.35 17.10 37.97
C GLY A 123 -24.80 18.22 38.87
N LEU A 124 -25.50 19.35 38.95
CA LEU A 124 -25.15 20.45 39.87
C LEU A 124 -25.34 20.08 41.34
N ARG A 125 -26.23 19.16 41.67
CA ARG A 125 -26.46 18.64 43.02
C ARG A 125 -25.45 17.59 43.45
N ILE A 126 -24.54 17.18 42.57
CA ILE A 126 -23.43 16.27 42.88
C ILE A 126 -22.21 17.15 43.19
N VAL A 127 -22.00 17.48 44.46
CA VAL A 127 -20.89 18.30 44.92
C VAL A 127 -19.72 17.43 45.34
N ARG A 128 -18.67 17.38 44.50
CA ARG A 128 -17.53 16.50 44.68
C ARG A 128 -16.42 17.15 45.52
N VAL A 129 -16.16 18.41 45.27
CA VAL A 129 -15.06 19.16 45.90
C VAL A 129 -15.43 20.64 46.03
N MET A 130 -14.90 21.29 47.05
CA MET A 130 -15.05 22.73 47.26
C MET A 130 -13.70 23.34 47.66
N ALA A 131 -13.45 24.56 47.18
CA ALA A 131 -12.29 25.35 47.57
C ALA A 131 -12.68 26.83 47.63
N GLU A 132 -12.07 27.60 48.52
CA GLU A 132 -12.25 29.05 48.63
C GLU A 132 -11.03 29.79 48.05
N ASP A 133 -11.27 30.78 47.20
CA ASP A 133 -10.21 31.59 46.61
C ASP A 133 -9.81 32.78 47.52
N GLU A 134 -8.88 33.61 47.07
CA GLU A 134 -8.42 34.78 47.84
C GLU A 134 -9.51 35.84 48.02
N LYS A 135 -10.40 35.97 47.05
CA LYS A 135 -11.52 36.91 47.05
C LYS A 135 -12.70 36.45 47.93
N GLY A 136 -12.60 35.26 48.52
CA GLY A 136 -13.66 34.64 49.32
C GLY A 136 -14.78 34.04 48.50
N MET A 137 -14.55 33.80 47.20
CA MET A 137 -15.48 33.05 46.34
C MET A 137 -15.30 31.55 46.59
N ILE A 138 -16.40 30.82 46.74
CA ILE A 138 -16.37 29.36 46.80
C ILE A 138 -16.49 28.82 45.36
N TRP A 139 -15.52 28.01 45.03
CA TRP A 139 -15.50 27.19 43.81
C TRP A 139 -15.98 25.80 44.17
N MET A 140 -17.05 25.36 43.52
CA MET A 140 -17.69 24.07 43.77
C MET A 140 -17.57 23.23 42.50
N GLY A 141 -16.79 22.16 42.58
CA GLY A 141 -16.67 21.18 41.50
C GLY A 141 -17.82 20.19 41.56
N THR A 142 -18.52 20.06 40.45
CA THR A 142 -19.73 19.23 40.29
C THR A 142 -19.61 18.26 39.14
N SER A 143 -20.66 17.51 38.87
CA SER A 143 -20.81 16.70 37.61
C SER A 143 -21.49 17.47 36.49
N GLU A 144 -21.78 18.77 36.65
CA GLU A 144 -22.30 19.68 35.62
C GLU A 144 -21.27 20.76 35.24
N GLY A 145 -20.12 20.82 35.92
CA GLY A 145 -19.08 21.82 35.73
C GLY A 145 -18.62 22.45 37.02
N ILE A 146 -18.07 23.67 36.94
CA ILE A 146 -17.63 24.49 38.08
C ILE A 146 -18.73 25.49 38.39
N CYS A 147 -19.23 25.44 39.61
CA CYS A 147 -20.14 26.45 40.13
C CYS A 147 -19.38 27.39 41.04
N ILE A 148 -19.41 28.69 40.81
CA ILE A 148 -18.69 29.72 41.57
C ILE A 148 -19.70 30.71 42.14
N PHE A 149 -19.56 31.00 43.44
CA PHE A 149 -20.46 31.93 44.13
C PHE A 149 -19.77 32.62 45.30
N HIS A 150 -20.23 33.82 45.62
CA HIS A 150 -19.87 34.43 46.92
C HIS A 150 -20.83 33.90 47.99
N PRO A 151 -20.34 33.41 49.15
CA PRO A 151 -21.18 32.81 50.18
C PRO A 151 -22.35 33.71 50.65
N ASP A 152 -22.09 34.95 50.93
CA ASP A 152 -23.13 35.87 51.43
C ASP A 152 -24.20 36.17 50.35
N SER A 153 -23.79 36.23 49.09
CA SER A 153 -24.70 36.44 47.96
C SER A 153 -25.60 35.23 47.74
N LEU A 154 -25.06 34.00 47.85
CA LEU A 154 -25.84 32.77 47.74
C LEU A 154 -26.82 32.61 48.90
N ILE A 155 -26.40 32.99 50.15
CA ILE A 155 -27.27 32.97 51.34
C ILE A 155 -28.44 33.96 51.16
N ALA A 156 -28.18 35.11 50.54
CA ALA A 156 -29.23 36.14 50.28
C ALA A 156 -30.18 35.69 49.14
N ASN A 157 -29.67 35.09 48.08
CA ASN A 157 -30.44 34.57 47.00
C ASN A 157 -29.76 33.36 46.37
N GLU A 158 -30.44 32.21 46.32
CA GLU A 158 -29.93 30.93 45.85
C GLU A 158 -29.55 30.94 44.35
N ASP A 159 -30.04 31.91 43.58
CA ASP A 159 -29.72 32.04 42.15
C ASP A 159 -28.43 32.86 41.91
N ASN A 160 -27.79 33.38 42.94
CA ASN A 160 -26.54 34.12 42.83
C ASN A 160 -25.32 33.22 42.72
N TYR A 161 -25.19 32.50 41.61
CA TYR A 161 -24.04 31.67 41.26
C TYR A 161 -23.74 31.73 39.76
N HIS A 162 -22.54 31.38 39.40
CA HIS A 162 -22.10 31.25 37.99
C HIS A 162 -21.70 29.80 37.73
N LEU A 163 -22.23 29.21 36.66
CA LEU A 163 -21.91 27.85 36.23
C LEU A 163 -21.10 27.88 34.97
N PHE A 164 -19.94 27.21 34.96
CA PHE A 164 -19.06 27.05 33.84
C PHE A 164 -19.00 25.56 33.51
N SER A 165 -19.44 25.20 32.31
CA SER A 165 -19.62 23.81 31.89
C SER A 165 -19.18 23.57 30.46
N TYR A 166 -18.90 22.31 30.13
CA TYR A 166 -18.67 21.90 28.75
C TYR A 166 -19.97 22.02 27.93
N THR A 167 -21.09 21.71 28.54
CA THR A 167 -22.42 21.76 27.90
C THR A 167 -22.77 23.17 27.43
N ASP A 168 -22.37 24.20 28.17
CA ASP A 168 -22.60 25.60 27.82
C ASP A 168 -21.43 26.19 27.00
N GLY A 169 -20.39 25.38 26.71
CA GLY A 169 -19.25 25.76 25.87
C GLY A 169 -18.26 26.73 26.51
N ASN A 170 -18.34 26.95 27.81
CA ASN A 170 -17.53 27.91 28.56
C ASN A 170 -16.50 27.26 29.50
N PHE A 171 -16.42 25.90 29.50
CA PHE A 171 -15.36 25.14 30.16
C PHE A 171 -15.09 23.82 29.42
N CYS A 172 -13.92 23.19 29.69
CA CYS A 172 -13.47 21.99 28.97
C CYS A 172 -14.08 20.67 29.45
N SER A 173 -14.73 20.63 30.63
CA SER A 173 -15.31 19.41 31.21
C SER A 173 -16.49 19.73 32.12
N ASN A 174 -17.45 18.81 32.19
CA ASN A 174 -18.51 18.85 33.21
C ASN A 174 -18.10 18.17 34.52
N GLU A 175 -17.21 17.20 34.48
CA GLU A 175 -16.82 16.44 35.67
C GLU A 175 -15.56 16.98 36.31
N ILE A 176 -15.71 17.69 37.43
CA ILE A 176 -14.62 18.24 38.24
C ILE A 176 -14.29 17.26 39.34
N ARG A 177 -12.99 16.91 39.46
CA ARG A 177 -12.48 15.95 40.43
C ARG A 177 -11.77 16.58 41.60
N CYS A 178 -10.94 17.60 41.37
CA CYS A 178 -10.24 18.30 42.41
C CYS A 178 -10.08 19.79 42.09
N LEU A 179 -10.00 20.59 43.14
CA LEU A 179 -9.74 22.03 43.11
C LEU A 179 -8.55 22.30 44.01
N PHE A 180 -7.61 23.09 43.54
CA PHE A 180 -6.41 23.42 44.29
C PHE A 180 -6.04 24.88 44.08
N ARG A 181 -5.89 25.62 45.18
CA ARG A 181 -5.34 26.97 45.17
C ARG A 181 -3.87 26.93 45.55
N ASP A 182 -3.03 27.41 44.63
CA ASP A 182 -1.58 27.44 44.88
C ASP A 182 -1.16 28.64 45.78
N SER A 183 0.11 28.66 46.16
CA SER A 183 0.69 29.70 47.00
C SER A 183 0.65 31.12 46.38
N LYS A 184 0.47 31.21 45.05
CA LYS A 184 0.30 32.47 44.30
C LYS A 184 -1.18 32.87 44.14
N GLY A 185 -2.11 32.16 44.79
CA GLY A 185 -3.55 32.43 44.71
C GLY A 185 -4.23 31.93 43.44
N ARG A 186 -3.52 31.23 42.53
CA ARG A 186 -4.08 30.72 41.29
C ARG A 186 -4.93 29.48 41.54
N MET A 187 -6.05 29.37 40.83
CA MET A 187 -6.97 28.23 40.97
C MET A 187 -6.69 27.18 39.89
N TRP A 188 -6.36 26.00 40.34
CA TRP A 188 -6.11 24.82 39.50
C TRP A 188 -7.29 23.84 39.58
N VAL A 189 -7.75 23.39 38.44
CA VAL A 189 -8.92 22.50 38.32
C VAL A 189 -8.50 21.21 37.65
N GLY A 190 -8.63 20.11 38.38
CA GLY A 190 -8.45 18.76 37.85
C GLY A 190 -9.77 18.17 37.45
N THR A 191 -9.81 17.56 36.25
CA THR A 191 -11.02 17.05 35.63
C THR A 191 -10.96 15.54 35.38
N SER A 192 -12.11 14.95 35.08
CA SER A 192 -12.22 13.57 34.61
C SER A 192 -12.17 13.56 33.09
N GLY A 193 -10.95 13.40 32.53
CA GLY A 193 -10.75 13.24 31.09
C GLY A 193 -10.26 14.48 30.32
N ALA A 194 -10.39 15.71 30.89
CA ALA A 194 -9.87 16.95 30.29
C ALA A 194 -8.67 17.52 31.10
N GLY A 195 -7.84 16.69 31.69
CA GLY A 195 -6.56 17.05 32.31
C GLY A 195 -6.62 18.10 33.42
N LEU A 196 -5.50 18.82 33.53
CA LEU A 196 -5.30 19.93 34.47
C LEU A 196 -5.62 21.26 33.80
N ASN A 197 -6.28 22.18 34.52
CA ASN A 197 -6.63 23.48 33.97
C ASN A 197 -6.28 24.59 35.00
N LEU A 198 -5.54 25.60 34.54
CA LEU A 198 -5.37 26.85 35.28
C LEU A 198 -6.56 27.74 34.96
N CYS A 199 -7.31 28.14 35.97
CA CYS A 199 -8.54 28.91 35.82
C CYS A 199 -8.39 30.31 36.42
N GLU A 200 -8.82 31.32 35.69
CA GLU A 200 -8.86 32.72 36.08
C GLU A 200 -10.28 33.27 35.93
N LEU A 201 -10.93 33.56 37.03
CA LEU A 201 -12.25 34.17 37.03
C LEU A 201 -12.13 35.67 36.75
N ALA A 202 -12.88 36.17 35.79
CA ALA A 202 -12.95 37.62 35.54
C ALA A 202 -13.53 38.37 36.75
N ASP A 203 -13.20 39.66 36.90
CA ASP A 203 -13.65 40.45 38.03
C ASP A 203 -15.18 40.66 38.11
N ASP A 204 -15.83 40.58 36.96
CA ASP A 204 -17.29 40.62 36.86
C ASP A 204 -17.97 39.26 37.13
N CYS A 205 -17.17 38.21 37.35
CA CYS A 205 -17.57 36.82 37.54
C CYS A 205 -18.38 36.21 36.35
N GLN A 206 -18.48 36.88 35.19
CA GLN A 206 -19.29 36.41 34.05
C GLN A 206 -18.51 35.49 33.12
N SER A 207 -17.18 35.52 33.17
CA SER A 207 -16.35 34.71 32.29
C SER A 207 -15.21 34.00 33.03
N LEU A 208 -14.89 32.80 32.59
CA LEU A 208 -13.80 31.99 33.11
C LEU A 208 -12.79 31.77 31.99
N LYS A 209 -11.59 32.32 32.15
CA LYS A 209 -10.47 31.95 31.27
C LYS A 209 -9.79 30.72 31.85
N TYR A 210 -9.41 29.80 30.97
CA TYR A 210 -8.63 28.63 31.41
C TYR A 210 -7.54 28.28 30.42
N THR A 211 -6.42 27.80 30.96
CA THR A 211 -5.32 27.22 30.19
C THR A 211 -5.30 25.73 30.46
N HIS A 212 -5.41 24.94 29.41
CA HIS A 212 -5.50 23.49 29.48
C HIS A 212 -4.12 22.84 29.39
N TYR A 213 -3.89 21.77 30.17
CA TYR A 213 -2.73 20.91 30.17
C TYR A 213 -3.18 19.45 30.18
N GLY A 214 -2.98 18.73 29.08
CA GLY A 214 -3.31 17.32 28.93
C GLY A 214 -2.10 16.45 28.60
N ILE A 215 -2.37 15.26 28.12
CA ILE A 215 -1.33 14.31 27.69
C ILE A 215 -0.49 14.91 26.53
N ALA A 216 -1.08 15.72 25.69
CA ALA A 216 -0.36 16.38 24.59
C ALA A 216 0.69 17.36 25.08
N GLU A 217 0.46 18.02 26.25
CA GLU A 217 1.37 18.95 26.89
C GLU A 217 2.34 18.24 27.85
N GLY A 218 2.20 16.92 28.04
CA GLY A 218 3.11 16.11 28.84
C GLY A 218 2.54 15.56 30.16
N LEU A 219 1.27 15.83 30.47
CA LEU A 219 0.61 15.24 31.65
C LEU A 219 0.50 13.71 31.45
N VAL A 220 0.78 12.94 32.53
CA VAL A 220 0.80 11.47 32.44
C VAL A 220 -0.55 10.84 32.11
N ASN A 221 -1.65 11.45 32.56
CA ASN A 221 -3.02 10.99 32.30
C ASN A 221 -4.02 12.14 32.49
N ASN A 222 -5.06 12.21 31.66
CA ASN A 222 -6.07 13.28 31.70
C ASN A 222 -7.08 13.16 32.86
N MET A 223 -7.06 12.07 33.63
CA MET A 223 -7.92 11.89 34.81
C MET A 223 -7.19 12.36 36.07
N VAL A 224 -7.31 13.64 36.36
CA VAL A 224 -6.63 14.27 37.52
C VAL A 224 -7.43 14.02 38.79
N GLN A 225 -6.80 13.43 39.80
CA GLN A 225 -7.46 12.99 41.05
C GLN A 225 -7.17 13.94 42.23
N SER A 226 -5.94 14.44 42.35
CA SER A 226 -5.56 15.37 43.39
C SER A 226 -4.32 16.20 43.02
N ILE A 227 -4.17 17.36 43.60
CA ILE A 227 -3.10 18.31 43.31
C ILE A 227 -2.50 18.78 44.65
N LEU A 228 -1.18 18.84 44.73
CA LEU A 228 -0.44 19.48 45.82
C LEU A 228 0.66 20.39 45.26
N GLU A 229 1.05 21.41 45.99
CA GLU A 229 2.21 22.25 45.71
C GLU A 229 3.33 21.93 46.67
N ASP A 230 4.56 21.77 46.19
CA ASP A 230 5.74 21.63 47.05
C ASP A 230 6.32 22.99 47.46
N HIS A 231 7.27 22.97 48.37
CA HIS A 231 7.91 24.20 48.84
C HIS A 231 8.68 24.99 47.77
N SER A 232 8.94 24.40 46.61
CA SER A 232 9.58 25.08 45.48
C SER A 232 8.56 25.69 44.49
N GLY A 233 7.26 25.57 44.77
CA GLY A 233 6.18 26.08 43.94
C GLY A 233 5.87 25.18 42.73
N GLN A 234 6.32 23.91 42.75
CA GLN A 234 5.99 22.93 41.74
C GLN A 234 4.72 22.20 42.12
N LEU A 235 3.87 21.94 41.13
CA LEU A 235 2.63 21.19 41.35
C LEU A 235 2.85 19.69 41.13
N TRP A 236 2.35 18.91 42.05
CA TRP A 236 2.34 17.46 42.00
C TRP A 236 0.91 16.99 41.76
N ILE A 237 0.68 16.41 40.62
CA ILE A 237 -0.64 16.06 40.09
C ILE A 237 -0.75 14.55 40.10
N ALA A 238 -1.52 14.03 41.04
CA ALA A 238 -1.84 12.60 41.09
C ALA A 238 -3.00 12.32 40.14
N THR A 239 -2.84 11.30 39.31
CA THR A 239 -3.82 10.92 38.30
C THR A 239 -4.34 9.50 38.51
N GLU A 240 -5.21 9.01 37.64
CA GLU A 240 -5.62 7.60 37.67
C GLU A 240 -4.45 6.66 37.32
N TYR A 241 -3.35 7.18 36.72
CA TYR A 241 -2.21 6.38 36.31
C TYR A 241 -0.88 7.17 36.45
N GLY A 242 -0.31 7.20 37.67
CA GLY A 242 0.94 7.90 37.96
C GLY A 242 0.77 9.33 38.49
N ILE A 243 1.90 9.98 38.77
CA ILE A 243 1.98 11.34 39.23
C ILE A 243 2.81 12.18 38.27
N SER A 244 2.31 13.35 37.91
CA SER A 244 3.08 14.37 37.18
C SER A 244 3.56 15.48 38.12
N ARG A 245 4.84 15.83 38.04
CA ARG A 245 5.40 17.06 38.61
C ARG A 245 5.36 18.12 37.53
N PHE A 246 4.70 19.22 37.77
CA PHE A 246 4.51 20.31 36.80
C PHE A 246 5.21 21.58 37.32
N ASN A 247 6.00 22.17 36.43
CA ASN A 247 6.60 23.49 36.69
C ASN A 247 5.72 24.58 36.04
N PRO A 248 5.01 25.38 36.86
CA PRO A 248 4.11 26.41 36.30
C PRO A 248 4.84 27.58 35.63
N ASN A 249 6.16 27.71 35.75
CA ASN A 249 6.94 28.79 35.13
C ASN A 249 7.46 28.37 33.75
N SER A 250 7.92 27.11 33.59
CA SER A 250 8.42 26.56 32.32
C SER A 250 7.35 25.79 31.54
N HIS A 251 6.17 25.55 32.10
CA HIS A 251 5.10 24.73 31.56
C HIS A 251 5.56 23.30 31.21
N SER A 252 6.53 22.75 31.96
CA SER A 252 7.10 21.43 31.72
C SER A 252 6.59 20.40 32.71
N PHE A 253 6.44 19.17 32.26
CA PHE A 253 6.03 18.02 33.07
C PHE A 253 7.18 17.03 33.22
N GLU A 254 7.25 16.41 34.41
CA GLU A 254 8.01 15.21 34.69
C GLU A 254 7.07 14.16 35.28
N ASN A 255 7.09 12.95 34.73
CA ASN A 255 6.15 11.91 35.15
C ASN A 255 6.82 10.84 35.99
N TYR A 256 6.13 10.39 37.03
CA TYR A 256 6.62 9.43 38.00
C TYR A 256 5.65 8.28 38.16
N PHE A 257 6.21 7.07 38.12
CA PHE A 257 5.48 5.82 38.31
C PHE A 257 6.13 5.05 39.47
N PHE A 258 5.43 4.95 40.56
CA PHE A 258 5.97 4.31 41.78
C PHE A 258 5.54 2.84 41.90
N SER A 259 5.11 2.20 40.82
CA SER A 259 4.65 0.81 40.83
C SER A 259 5.68 -0.20 41.33
N SER A 260 6.97 0.10 41.16
CA SER A 260 8.07 -0.74 41.69
C SER A 260 8.26 -0.61 43.21
N TYR A 261 7.71 0.45 43.81
CA TYR A 261 7.90 0.80 45.25
C TYR A 261 6.58 0.90 46.02
N THR A 262 5.44 0.91 45.30
CA THR A 262 4.10 1.05 45.89
C THR A 262 3.15 -0.03 45.36
N LEU A 263 2.05 -0.23 46.05
CA LEU A 263 1.02 -1.21 45.69
C LEU A 263 0.17 -0.80 44.47
N GLY A 264 0.53 0.24 43.76
CA GLY A 264 -0.15 0.67 42.51
C GLY A 264 0.04 2.15 42.21
N ASN A 265 -0.27 2.53 40.97
CA ASN A 265 -0.23 3.92 40.48
C ASN A 265 -1.61 4.57 40.35
N VAL A 266 -2.65 3.96 40.93
CA VAL A 266 -4.03 4.46 40.84
C VAL A 266 -4.30 5.29 42.10
N TYR A 267 -4.41 6.60 41.91
CA TYR A 267 -4.63 7.54 43.00
C TYR A 267 -6.10 7.83 43.21
N SER A 268 -6.45 8.21 44.46
CA SER A 268 -7.82 8.45 44.89
C SER A 268 -8.20 9.93 44.78
N GLU A 269 -9.46 10.17 44.36
CA GLU A 269 -10.05 11.51 44.22
C GLU A 269 -9.91 12.33 45.52
N ASN A 270 -9.44 13.56 45.39
CA ASN A 270 -9.29 14.55 46.45
C ASN A 270 -8.60 14.01 47.73
N SER A 271 -7.60 13.14 47.51
CA SER A 271 -6.92 12.42 48.61
C SER A 271 -5.43 12.74 48.61
N ALA A 272 -5.10 13.97 49.02
CA ALA A 272 -3.71 14.42 49.14
C ALA A 272 -3.56 15.43 50.26
N CYS A 273 -2.41 15.40 50.98
CA CYS A 273 -2.03 16.41 51.96
C CYS A 273 -0.51 16.54 52.05
N MET A 274 -0.04 17.68 52.57
CA MET A 274 1.38 17.90 52.87
C MET A 274 1.67 17.61 54.33
N GLY A 275 2.63 16.73 54.57
CA GLY A 275 3.16 16.45 55.91
C GLY A 275 3.90 17.66 56.54
N ALA A 276 4.18 17.61 57.85
CA ALA A 276 4.89 18.68 58.56
C ALA A 276 6.35 18.84 58.08
N ASP A 277 6.95 17.78 57.56
CA ASP A 277 8.32 17.74 57.03
C ASP A 277 8.41 18.10 55.53
N GLY A 278 7.29 18.56 54.93
CA GLY A 278 7.22 18.92 53.52
C GLY A 278 7.10 17.73 52.55
N LYS A 279 6.91 16.53 53.06
CA LYS A 279 6.59 15.37 52.23
C LYS A 279 5.18 15.46 51.71
N LEU A 280 5.00 15.03 50.50
CA LEU A 280 3.72 14.95 49.83
C LEU A 280 3.11 13.55 50.06
N ILE A 281 1.86 13.51 50.44
CA ILE A 281 1.15 12.27 50.78
C ILE A 281 -0.07 12.17 49.89
N PHE A 282 -0.13 11.11 49.08
CA PHE A 282 -1.23 10.82 48.18
C PHE A 282 -1.91 9.50 48.58
N GLY A 283 -3.23 9.52 48.62
CA GLY A 283 -4.03 8.30 48.81
C GLY A 283 -4.12 7.49 47.52
N THR A 284 -3.95 6.19 47.65
CA THR A 284 -4.15 5.22 46.57
C THR A 284 -5.26 4.24 46.92
N ASN A 285 -5.62 3.37 45.98
CA ASN A 285 -6.59 2.29 46.25
C ASN A 285 -6.07 1.25 47.27
N TYR A 286 -4.77 1.21 47.53
CA TYR A 286 -4.11 0.19 48.33
C TYR A 286 -3.35 0.74 49.55
N GLY A 287 -3.29 2.07 49.73
CA GLY A 287 -2.55 2.68 50.80
C GLY A 287 -2.15 4.14 50.55
N LEU A 288 -1.00 4.55 51.04
CA LEU A 288 -0.48 5.89 50.85
C LEU A 288 0.85 5.86 50.10
N THR A 289 0.98 6.76 49.12
CA THR A 289 2.27 7.08 48.50
C THR A 289 2.83 8.33 49.16
N ILE A 290 4.03 8.21 49.71
CA ILE A 290 4.71 9.33 50.39
C ILE A 290 5.93 9.72 49.56
N ILE A 291 5.97 10.97 49.11
CA ILE A 291 7.02 11.50 48.25
C ILE A 291 7.79 12.57 49.01
N ASP A 292 9.11 12.44 49.08
CA ASP A 292 10.01 13.51 49.53
C ASP A 292 10.57 14.23 48.30
N PRO A 293 10.06 15.41 47.92
CA PRO A 293 10.51 16.13 46.73
C PRO A 293 12.00 16.42 46.71
N LYS A 294 12.63 16.54 47.88
CA LYS A 294 14.07 16.82 48.05
C LYS A 294 14.96 15.61 47.70
N LYS A 295 14.41 14.40 47.74
CA LYS A 295 15.15 13.16 47.49
C LYS A 295 15.00 12.65 46.06
N ILE A 296 14.17 13.31 45.26
CA ILE A 296 14.04 12.94 43.85
C ILE A 296 15.24 13.49 43.09
N PRO A 297 16.04 12.64 42.41
CA PRO A 297 17.21 13.10 41.67
C PRO A 297 16.82 14.09 40.59
N THR A 298 17.46 15.25 40.57
CA THR A 298 17.29 16.27 39.51
C THR A 298 18.12 15.94 38.25
N GLU A 299 19.21 15.18 38.41
CA GLU A 299 20.06 14.72 37.33
C GLU A 299 19.89 13.21 37.19
N ARG A 300 19.29 12.79 36.07
CA ARG A 300 19.24 11.38 35.67
C ARG A 300 20.29 11.15 34.62
N LEU A 301 21.15 10.17 34.83
CA LEU A 301 22.06 9.66 33.82
C LEU A 301 21.19 8.85 32.82
N LEU A 302 20.87 9.47 31.70
CA LEU A 302 20.16 8.78 30.65
C LEU A 302 21.09 7.72 30.03
N SER A 303 20.64 6.48 30.05
CA SER A 303 21.37 5.36 29.45
C SER A 303 21.34 5.42 27.91
N PRO A 304 22.40 5.03 27.19
CA PRO A 304 22.37 4.98 25.75
C PRO A 304 21.39 3.91 25.26
N ILE A 305 20.79 4.16 24.10
CA ILE A 305 20.03 3.13 23.38
C ILE A 305 21.02 2.23 22.65
N VAL A 306 20.76 0.94 22.71
CA VAL A 306 21.50 -0.07 21.96
C VAL A 306 20.55 -0.77 20.98
N ILE A 307 20.95 -0.89 19.72
CA ILE A 307 20.25 -1.71 18.75
C ILE A 307 20.66 -3.16 19.01
N THR A 308 19.71 -3.96 19.51
CA THR A 308 19.98 -5.29 20.09
C THR A 308 19.78 -6.43 19.12
N GLY A 309 18.95 -6.24 18.09
CA GLY A 309 18.59 -7.31 17.18
C GLY A 309 18.26 -6.84 15.77
N LEU A 310 18.46 -7.77 14.82
CA LEU A 310 18.03 -7.64 13.44
C LEU A 310 17.29 -8.93 13.04
N SER A 311 16.10 -8.77 12.52
CA SER A 311 15.37 -9.83 11.84
C SER A 311 15.20 -9.47 10.39
N VAL A 312 15.52 -10.38 9.47
CA VAL A 312 15.39 -10.18 8.02
C VAL A 312 14.40 -11.21 7.49
N ASN A 313 13.36 -10.72 6.77
CA ASN A 313 12.26 -11.57 6.26
C ASN A 313 11.62 -12.46 7.35
N GLY A 314 11.53 -11.93 8.59
CA GLY A 314 10.96 -12.66 9.73
C GLY A 314 11.89 -13.65 10.43
N ILE A 315 13.15 -13.77 10.00
CA ILE A 315 14.15 -14.64 10.62
C ILE A 315 15.16 -13.77 11.38
N GLN A 316 15.35 -14.07 12.66
CA GLN A 316 16.37 -13.39 13.46
C GLN A 316 17.77 -13.72 12.95
N VAL A 317 18.58 -12.70 12.73
CA VAL A 317 19.92 -12.81 12.16
C VAL A 317 20.98 -12.60 13.25
N LYS A 318 21.96 -13.49 13.29
CA LYS A 318 23.12 -13.39 14.20
C LYS A 318 24.41 -13.32 13.40
N PRO A 319 25.49 -12.72 13.94
CA PRO A 319 26.81 -12.81 13.33
C PRO A 319 27.21 -14.27 13.03
N ASN A 320 27.98 -14.47 11.99
CA ASN A 320 28.50 -15.79 11.58
C ASN A 320 27.46 -16.84 11.12
N MET A 321 26.19 -16.46 10.96
CA MET A 321 25.22 -17.36 10.31
C MET A 321 25.43 -17.36 8.78
N PRO A 322 25.22 -18.49 8.10
CA PRO A 322 25.29 -18.53 6.63
C PRO A 322 24.29 -17.54 6.01
N GLY A 323 24.80 -16.62 5.19
CA GLY A 323 23.98 -15.59 4.55
C GLY A 323 23.61 -14.40 5.42
N SER A 324 24.16 -14.31 6.64
CA SER A 324 23.98 -13.17 7.52
C SER A 324 24.58 -11.90 6.92
N PRO A 325 23.88 -10.76 6.98
CA PRO A 325 24.44 -9.46 6.65
C PRO A 325 25.34 -8.90 7.78
N LEU A 326 25.36 -9.54 8.96
CA LEU A 326 26.09 -9.10 10.13
C LEU A 326 27.46 -9.78 10.19
N GLN A 327 28.52 -9.00 10.29
CA GLN A 327 29.89 -9.48 10.54
C GLN A 327 30.20 -9.53 12.05
N GLU A 328 29.63 -8.60 12.81
CA GLU A 328 29.77 -8.47 14.25
C GLU A 328 28.41 -8.18 14.92
N SER A 329 28.37 -8.07 16.24
CA SER A 329 27.14 -7.73 16.94
C SER A 329 26.64 -6.34 16.51
N LEU A 330 25.32 -6.21 16.34
CA LEU A 330 24.68 -4.98 15.89
C LEU A 330 24.95 -3.79 16.84
N ALA A 331 25.15 -4.09 18.13
CA ALA A 331 25.49 -3.08 19.13
C ALA A 331 26.82 -2.34 18.87
N TYR A 332 27.69 -2.90 18.02
CA TYR A 332 29.00 -2.34 17.67
C TYR A 332 29.10 -1.97 16.18
N SER A 333 28.03 -2.15 15.44
CA SER A 333 28.00 -1.93 14.00
C SER A 333 27.35 -0.59 13.67
N ASP A 334 28.08 0.31 13.03
CA ASP A 334 27.55 1.58 12.55
C ASP A 334 26.83 1.45 11.20
N LYS A 335 27.01 0.30 10.52
CA LYS A 335 26.49 0.06 9.17
C LYS A 335 26.15 -1.41 8.94
N ILE A 336 24.98 -1.64 8.34
CA ILE A 336 24.59 -2.94 7.80
C ILE A 336 24.39 -2.86 6.28
N THR A 337 24.71 -3.96 5.59
CA THR A 337 24.50 -4.06 4.15
C THR A 337 23.59 -5.23 3.84
N LEU A 338 22.40 -4.94 3.30
CA LEU A 338 21.38 -5.91 2.94
C LEU A 338 21.37 -6.14 1.43
N LYS A 339 21.11 -7.37 1.01
CA LYS A 339 20.89 -7.69 -0.39
C LYS A 339 19.47 -7.27 -0.81
N TYR A 340 19.24 -7.08 -2.09
CA TYR A 340 17.93 -6.63 -2.64
C TYR A 340 16.74 -7.48 -2.22
N PHE A 341 16.93 -8.77 -1.92
CA PHE A 341 15.88 -9.68 -1.43
C PHE A 341 15.73 -9.68 0.09
N GLN A 342 16.61 -8.99 0.81
CA GLN A 342 16.60 -8.78 2.26
C GLN A 342 16.00 -7.42 2.61
N ASN A 343 15.01 -6.97 1.86
CA ASN A 343 14.44 -5.63 1.90
C ASN A 343 13.28 -5.45 2.90
N SER A 344 12.99 -6.49 3.67
CA SER A 344 12.03 -6.46 4.76
C SER A 344 12.74 -6.87 6.04
N PHE A 345 12.83 -5.95 6.99
CA PHE A 345 13.59 -6.18 8.22
C PHE A 345 12.91 -5.53 9.43
N MET A 346 13.26 -6.02 10.58
CA MET A 346 12.87 -5.50 11.88
C MET A 346 14.15 -5.26 12.70
N LEU A 347 14.23 -4.11 13.31
CA LEU A 347 15.29 -3.73 14.25
C LEU A 347 14.73 -3.75 15.66
N ASP A 348 15.36 -4.50 16.55
CA ASP A 348 15.08 -4.48 17.97
C ASP A 348 16.08 -3.52 18.63
N PHE A 349 15.59 -2.70 19.54
CA PHE A 349 16.41 -1.75 20.30
C PHE A 349 15.94 -1.69 21.74
N SER A 350 16.85 -1.35 22.64
CA SER A 350 16.53 -1.21 24.05
C SER A 350 17.46 -0.20 24.69
N THR A 351 16.96 0.52 25.67
CA THR A 351 17.83 1.22 26.62
C THR A 351 18.31 0.21 27.67
N LEU A 352 19.49 0.42 28.20
CA LEU A 352 20.05 -0.39 29.29
C LEU A 352 19.60 0.12 30.65
N ASP A 353 18.60 0.98 30.72
CA ASP A 353 18.00 1.46 31.95
C ASP A 353 16.99 0.43 32.48
N TYR A 354 17.35 -0.19 33.59
CA TYR A 354 16.51 -1.16 34.29
C TYR A 354 15.69 -0.53 35.44
N SER A 355 15.83 0.79 35.64
CA SER A 355 15.14 1.51 36.74
C SER A 355 13.68 1.80 36.43
N ASP A 356 13.31 1.94 35.15
CA ASP A 356 11.98 2.33 34.67
C ASP A 356 11.27 1.22 33.91
N ASN A 357 11.09 0.07 34.54
CA ASN A 357 10.41 -1.09 33.91
C ASN A 357 9.01 -0.74 33.37
N GLY A 358 8.89 -0.57 32.05
CA GLY A 358 7.64 -0.56 31.31
C GLY A 358 7.05 0.80 30.95
N GLN A 359 7.72 1.91 31.27
CA GLN A 359 7.24 3.28 30.98
C GLN A 359 8.06 4.01 29.91
N ILE A 360 9.12 3.36 29.43
CA ILE A 360 9.97 3.91 28.39
C ILE A 360 9.21 3.97 27.07
N LYS A 361 9.22 5.13 26.43
CA LYS A 361 8.66 5.32 25.09
C LYS A 361 9.78 5.58 24.11
N TYR A 362 9.69 4.96 22.95
CA TYR A 362 10.64 5.12 21.87
C TYR A 362 10.03 5.90 20.74
N MET A 363 10.84 6.73 20.09
CA MET A 363 10.56 7.32 18.78
C MET A 363 11.69 6.91 17.83
N TYR A 364 11.33 6.57 16.62
CA TYR A 364 12.28 6.23 15.57
C TYR A 364 11.82 6.79 14.23
N TRP A 365 12.74 6.92 13.31
CA TRP A 365 12.47 7.25 11.94
C TRP A 365 13.58 6.74 11.05
N LEU A 366 13.25 6.42 9.80
CA LEU A 366 14.19 5.99 8.78
C LEU A 366 14.34 7.11 7.75
N GLU A 367 15.49 7.75 7.73
CA GLU A 367 15.80 8.79 6.77
C GLU A 367 15.73 8.24 5.33
N ASN A 368 15.21 9.03 4.40
CA ASN A 368 14.87 8.68 3.01
C ASN A 368 13.70 7.70 2.85
N TYR A 369 12.95 7.41 3.91
CA TYR A 369 11.74 6.59 3.86
C TYR A 369 10.57 7.21 4.63
N ASP A 370 10.75 7.51 5.92
CA ASP A 370 9.74 8.12 6.76
C ASP A 370 9.69 9.65 6.55
N LYS A 371 8.52 10.25 6.74
CA LYS A 371 8.36 11.71 6.66
C LYS A 371 8.88 12.45 7.90
N GLY A 372 9.27 11.74 8.93
CA GLY A 372 9.75 12.25 10.20
C GLY A 372 9.60 11.22 11.33
N TRP A 373 9.71 11.66 12.57
CA TRP A 373 9.60 10.81 13.76
C TRP A 373 8.22 10.16 13.88
N ASN A 374 8.19 8.87 14.20
CA ASN A 374 6.96 8.15 14.52
C ASN A 374 6.37 8.64 15.86
N VAL A 375 5.08 8.35 16.06
CA VAL A 375 4.41 8.62 17.34
C VAL A 375 5.09 7.80 18.45
N PRO A 376 5.36 8.40 19.63
CA PRO A 376 5.98 7.70 20.75
C PRO A 376 5.24 6.42 21.12
N SER A 377 5.96 5.31 21.20
CA SER A 377 5.42 3.99 21.52
C SER A 377 6.29 3.26 22.54
N SER A 378 5.69 2.41 23.36
CA SER A 378 6.41 1.48 24.25
C SER A 378 7.00 0.27 23.53
N LEU A 379 6.76 0.13 22.23
CA LEU A 379 7.34 -0.94 21.43
C LEU A 379 8.84 -0.70 21.22
N SER A 380 9.65 -1.68 21.55
CA SER A 380 11.12 -1.66 21.42
C SER A 380 11.62 -2.23 20.09
N PHE A 381 10.82 -2.13 19.03
CA PHE A 381 11.19 -2.57 17.71
C PHE A 381 10.59 -1.67 16.62
N ALA A 382 11.27 -1.61 15.47
CA ALA A 382 10.81 -0.94 14.26
C ALA A 382 10.80 -1.93 13.09
N THR A 383 9.72 -1.96 12.33
CA THR A 383 9.55 -2.87 11.19
C THR A 383 9.41 -2.10 9.90
N TYR A 384 10.22 -2.44 8.91
CA TYR A 384 10.20 -1.88 7.57
C TYR A 384 10.03 -3.00 6.54
N LYS A 385 9.17 -2.79 5.54
CA LYS A 385 8.84 -3.81 4.54
C LYS A 385 9.00 -3.25 3.13
N TYR A 386 9.57 -4.07 2.24
CA TYR A 386 9.68 -3.79 0.80
C TYR A 386 10.41 -2.48 0.47
N LEU A 387 11.51 -2.19 1.19
CA LEU A 387 12.31 -1.01 0.89
C LEU A 387 13.01 -1.16 -0.47
N GLU A 388 13.10 -0.06 -1.18
CA GLU A 388 13.87 -0.01 -2.43
C GLU A 388 15.38 -0.04 -2.17
N PRO A 389 16.17 -0.49 -3.15
CA PRO A 389 17.62 -0.38 -3.05
C PRO A 389 18.06 1.08 -2.86
N GLY A 390 18.86 1.31 -1.83
CA GLY A 390 19.27 2.67 -1.46
C GLY A 390 20.07 2.70 -0.16
N SER A 391 20.37 3.90 0.31
CA SER A 391 21.04 4.16 1.58
C SER A 391 20.08 4.89 2.52
N TYR A 392 19.89 4.35 3.70
CA TYR A 392 18.99 4.82 4.74
C TYR A 392 19.78 5.02 6.03
N ILE A 393 19.33 5.94 6.88
CA ILE A 393 19.84 6.09 8.25
C ILE A 393 18.67 5.89 9.20
N PHE A 394 18.77 4.88 10.04
CA PHE A 394 17.81 4.63 11.10
C PHE A 394 18.21 5.46 12.32
N HIS A 395 17.26 6.22 12.85
CA HIS A 395 17.40 7.03 14.05
C HIS A 395 16.45 6.51 15.11
N VAL A 396 16.91 6.43 16.33
CA VAL A 396 16.08 6.06 17.48
C VAL A 396 16.47 6.87 18.71
N LYS A 397 15.46 7.36 19.41
CA LYS A 397 15.59 8.01 20.72
C LYS A 397 14.50 7.51 21.66
N TYR A 398 14.69 7.69 22.93
CA TYR A 398 13.72 7.29 23.93
C TYR A 398 13.40 8.43 24.89
N CYS A 399 12.23 8.29 25.50
CA CYS A 399 11.77 9.08 26.61
C CYS A 399 11.71 8.16 27.83
N ASP A 400 12.27 8.58 28.94
CA ASP A 400 12.17 7.87 30.21
C ASP A 400 10.75 7.91 30.78
N GLY A 401 10.52 7.22 31.89
CA GLY A 401 9.21 7.20 32.55
C GLY A 401 8.79 8.58 33.11
N ALA A 402 9.70 9.53 33.25
CA ALA A 402 9.40 10.89 33.67
C ALA A 402 8.94 11.81 32.52
N GLY A 403 9.03 11.35 31.28
CA GLY A 403 8.68 12.14 30.08
C GLY A 403 9.85 12.94 29.50
N ILE A 404 11.08 12.69 29.99
CA ILE A 404 12.29 13.36 29.50
C ILE A 404 12.88 12.60 28.34
N TRP A 405 13.02 13.29 27.19
CA TRP A 405 13.65 12.73 26.01
C TRP A 405 15.17 12.73 26.11
N ASN A 406 15.79 11.64 25.65
CA ASN A 406 17.23 11.60 25.49
C ASN A 406 17.65 12.51 24.33
N ASP A 407 18.57 13.43 24.55
CA ASP A 407 19.09 14.33 23.52
C ASP A 407 20.05 13.62 22.55
N THR A 408 20.62 12.47 22.96
CA THR A 408 21.51 11.69 22.09
C THR A 408 20.73 10.65 21.31
N GLU A 409 20.78 10.77 19.99
CA GLU A 409 20.19 9.78 19.07
C GLU A 409 21.17 8.63 18.83
N THR A 410 20.65 7.42 18.78
CA THR A 410 21.39 6.26 18.24
C THR A 410 21.06 6.11 16.78
N THR A 411 22.09 6.02 15.93
CA THR A 411 21.92 5.91 14.48
C THR A 411 22.56 4.65 13.94
N LEU A 412 21.93 4.08 12.89
CA LEU A 412 22.45 2.92 12.15
C LEU A 412 22.29 3.14 10.66
N LYS A 413 23.38 3.07 9.90
CA LYS A 413 23.34 3.16 8.46
C LYS A 413 22.95 1.83 7.83
N ILE A 414 21.91 1.84 6.97
CA ILE A 414 21.38 0.66 6.30
C ILE A 414 21.52 0.85 4.80
N VAL A 415 22.24 -0.04 4.15
CA VAL A 415 22.44 0.00 2.70
C VAL A 415 21.81 -1.23 2.07
N ILE A 416 20.82 -1.05 1.20
CA ILE A 416 20.21 -2.12 0.42
C ILE A 416 20.82 -2.09 -0.98
N VAL A 417 21.57 -3.14 -1.31
CA VAL A 417 22.29 -3.22 -2.59
C VAL A 417 21.31 -3.59 -3.71
N PRO A 418 21.32 -2.88 -4.85
CA PRO A 418 20.46 -3.22 -5.97
C PRO A 418 20.82 -4.58 -6.55
N PRO A 419 19.85 -5.31 -7.17
CA PRO A 419 20.14 -6.54 -7.88
C PRO A 419 21.11 -6.28 -9.04
N PHE A 420 21.93 -7.29 -9.38
CA PHE A 420 22.99 -7.13 -10.39
C PHE A 420 22.46 -6.63 -11.75
N TRP A 421 21.19 -6.99 -12.10
CA TRP A 421 20.56 -6.57 -13.35
C TRP A 421 20.08 -5.10 -13.35
N LYS A 422 20.06 -4.42 -12.21
CA LYS A 422 19.77 -2.99 -12.08
C LYS A 422 21.03 -2.14 -11.84
N THR A 423 22.21 -2.74 -11.87
CA THR A 423 23.47 -2.00 -11.72
C THR A 423 23.80 -1.22 -12.99
N ASN A 424 24.60 -0.15 -12.88
CA ASN A 424 25.02 0.65 -14.03
C ASN A 424 25.75 -0.19 -15.09
N TRP A 425 26.51 -1.21 -14.66
CA TRP A 425 27.17 -2.14 -15.56
C TRP A 425 26.19 -3.03 -16.33
N ALA A 426 25.11 -3.50 -15.68
CA ALA A 426 24.07 -4.26 -16.37
C ALA A 426 23.32 -3.38 -17.37
N MET A 427 23.02 -2.13 -17.03
CA MET A 427 22.38 -1.17 -17.94
C MET A 427 23.26 -0.88 -19.16
N LEU A 428 24.58 -0.77 -18.97
CA LEU A 428 25.52 -0.66 -20.07
C LEU A 428 25.52 -1.93 -20.95
N GLY A 429 25.47 -3.10 -20.31
CA GLY A 429 25.34 -4.38 -21.02
C GLY A 429 24.06 -4.47 -21.87
N TYR A 430 22.92 -4.06 -21.32
CA TYR A 430 21.66 -4.01 -22.07
C TYR A 430 21.71 -3.03 -23.23
N PHE A 431 22.36 -1.88 -23.04
CA PHE A 431 22.55 -0.91 -24.12
C PHE A 431 23.40 -1.48 -25.25
N ILE A 432 24.50 -2.17 -24.93
CA ILE A 432 25.35 -2.85 -25.93
C ILE A 432 24.56 -3.96 -26.66
N LEU A 433 23.80 -4.78 -25.94
CA LEU A 433 22.94 -5.81 -26.54
C LEU A 433 21.91 -5.20 -27.49
N MET A 434 21.31 -4.08 -27.11
CA MET A 434 20.37 -3.35 -27.97
C MET A 434 21.05 -2.86 -29.25
N LEU A 435 22.26 -2.30 -29.16
CA LEU A 435 23.03 -1.87 -30.33
C LEU A 435 23.37 -3.05 -31.25
N ILE A 436 23.76 -4.19 -30.70
CA ILE A 436 24.02 -5.43 -31.44
C ILE A 436 22.74 -5.89 -32.16
N ALA A 437 21.60 -5.92 -31.46
CA ALA A 437 20.32 -6.28 -32.05
C ALA A 437 19.92 -5.33 -33.20
N LEU A 438 20.09 -4.04 -33.03
CA LEU A 438 19.86 -3.04 -34.06
C LEU A 438 20.79 -3.25 -35.27
N TYR A 439 22.07 -3.55 -35.05
CA TYR A 439 23.02 -3.86 -36.11
C TYR A 439 22.60 -5.10 -36.90
N PHE A 440 22.21 -6.19 -36.21
CA PHE A 440 21.72 -7.40 -36.90
C PHE A 440 20.41 -7.14 -37.65
N THR A 441 19.50 -6.41 -37.06
CA THR A 441 18.24 -6.04 -37.72
C THR A 441 18.51 -5.21 -38.97
N TYR A 442 19.40 -4.21 -38.88
CA TYR A 442 19.86 -3.43 -40.02
C TYR A 442 20.47 -4.32 -41.12
N ARG A 443 21.36 -5.25 -40.74
CA ARG A 443 21.98 -6.21 -41.68
C ARG A 443 20.95 -7.10 -42.38
N ILE A 444 19.97 -7.59 -41.62
CA ILE A 444 18.88 -8.41 -42.20
C ILE A 444 18.06 -7.60 -43.18
N ILE A 445 17.64 -6.39 -42.82
CA ILE A 445 16.86 -5.50 -43.71
C ILE A 445 17.68 -5.15 -44.95
N PHE A 446 18.95 -4.82 -44.77
CA PHE A 446 19.84 -4.50 -45.90
C PHE A 446 19.98 -5.68 -46.88
N ASN A 447 20.24 -6.88 -46.34
CA ASN A 447 20.32 -8.08 -47.17
C ASN A 447 18.98 -8.42 -47.86
N PHE A 448 17.86 -8.24 -47.19
CA PHE A 448 16.52 -8.46 -47.76
C PHE A 448 16.23 -7.49 -48.90
N ASN A 449 16.57 -6.24 -48.74
CA ASN A 449 16.43 -5.22 -49.78
C ASN A 449 17.34 -5.52 -50.97
N ARG A 450 18.57 -5.96 -50.73
CA ARG A 450 19.51 -6.35 -51.79
C ARG A 450 18.99 -7.56 -52.58
N LEU A 451 18.43 -8.56 -51.89
CA LEU A 451 17.82 -9.73 -52.53
C LEU A 451 16.59 -9.35 -53.34
N ARG A 452 15.73 -8.52 -52.80
CA ARG A 452 14.51 -8.02 -53.48
C ARG A 452 14.85 -7.27 -54.74
N ASN A 453 15.88 -6.43 -54.71
CA ASN A 453 16.34 -5.68 -55.88
C ASN A 453 16.89 -6.63 -56.97
N ARG A 454 17.64 -7.68 -56.60
CA ARG A 454 18.09 -8.71 -57.57
C ARG A 454 16.91 -9.40 -58.22
N ILE A 455 15.92 -9.85 -57.47
CA ILE A 455 14.73 -10.50 -58.01
C ILE A 455 13.97 -9.57 -58.96
N ASN A 456 13.83 -8.30 -58.63
CA ASN A 456 13.16 -7.33 -59.48
C ASN A 456 13.89 -7.11 -60.82
N VAL A 457 15.24 -7.02 -60.76
CA VAL A 457 16.07 -6.89 -61.98
C VAL A 457 15.92 -8.14 -62.88
N GLU A 458 15.99 -9.33 -62.31
CA GLU A 458 15.79 -10.58 -63.06
C GLU A 458 14.38 -10.67 -63.72
N LYS A 459 13.34 -10.27 -63.00
CA LYS A 459 11.98 -10.21 -63.55
C LYS A 459 11.91 -9.23 -64.73
N GLN A 460 12.43 -8.02 -64.57
CA GLN A 460 12.45 -7.04 -65.63
C GLN A 460 13.20 -7.55 -66.87
N LEU A 461 14.37 -8.18 -66.68
CA LEU A 461 15.16 -8.73 -67.75
C LEU A 461 14.43 -9.84 -68.48
N THR A 462 13.67 -10.66 -67.77
CA THR A 462 12.82 -11.70 -68.36
C THR A 462 11.67 -11.09 -69.13
N GLU A 463 11.00 -10.07 -68.61
CA GLU A 463 9.94 -9.34 -69.32
C GLU A 463 10.47 -8.66 -70.58
N TYR A 464 11.61 -8.00 -70.56
CA TYR A 464 12.23 -7.41 -71.72
C TYR A 464 12.55 -8.44 -72.79
N LYS A 465 13.16 -9.57 -72.44
CA LYS A 465 13.38 -10.71 -73.37
C LYS A 465 12.08 -11.17 -74.03
N LEU A 466 11.04 -11.24 -73.19
CA LEU A 466 9.74 -11.69 -73.66
C LEU A 466 9.10 -10.74 -74.69
N VAL A 467 9.07 -9.47 -74.43
CA VAL A 467 8.55 -8.45 -75.37
C VAL A 467 9.35 -8.43 -76.68
N PHE A 468 10.68 -8.46 -76.60
CA PHE A 468 11.60 -8.45 -77.73
C PHE A 468 11.33 -9.58 -78.70
N PHE A 469 11.23 -10.82 -78.24
CA PHE A 469 10.93 -11.95 -79.13
C PHE A 469 9.52 -11.91 -79.74
N THR A 470 8.53 -11.33 -79.07
CA THR A 470 7.17 -11.18 -79.65
C THR A 470 7.19 -10.22 -80.82
N ASN A 471 7.83 -9.07 -80.59
CA ASN A 471 7.90 -8.05 -81.66
C ASN A 471 8.65 -8.57 -82.89
N ILE A 472 9.81 -9.19 -82.64
CA ILE A 472 10.61 -9.76 -83.72
C ILE A 472 9.79 -10.81 -84.55
N SER A 473 9.06 -11.69 -83.88
CA SER A 473 8.24 -12.72 -84.58
C SER A 473 7.17 -12.08 -85.42
N HIS A 474 6.54 -11.01 -84.97
CA HIS A 474 5.57 -10.28 -85.80
C HIS A 474 6.24 -9.53 -86.98
N GLU A 475 7.38 -8.88 -86.74
CA GLU A 475 8.17 -8.14 -87.72
C GLU A 475 8.66 -9.07 -88.87
N PHE A 476 9.01 -10.32 -88.55
CA PHE A 476 9.44 -11.27 -89.54
C PHE A 476 8.25 -11.97 -90.29
N ARG A 477 7.08 -12.18 -89.64
CA ARG A 477 5.94 -12.81 -90.30
C ARG A 477 5.42 -11.97 -91.46
N THR A 478 5.31 -10.68 -91.25
CA THR A 478 4.74 -9.78 -92.28
C THR A 478 5.48 -9.81 -93.61
N PRO A 479 6.81 -9.62 -93.69
CA PRO A 479 7.53 -9.67 -94.94
C PRO A 479 7.53 -11.07 -95.55
N LEU A 480 7.62 -12.13 -94.74
CA LEU A 480 7.57 -13.50 -95.27
C LEU A 480 6.20 -13.85 -95.82
N THR A 481 5.10 -13.36 -95.23
CA THR A 481 3.75 -13.53 -95.85
C THR A 481 3.61 -12.77 -97.17
N LEU A 482 4.22 -11.58 -97.23
CA LEU A 482 4.26 -10.82 -98.54
C LEU A 482 5.08 -11.53 -99.59
N ILE A 483 6.23 -12.10 -99.21
CA ILE A 483 7.05 -12.90 -100.16
C ILE A 483 6.25 -14.13 -100.65
N GLN A 484 5.59 -14.83 -99.71
CA GLN A 484 4.73 -15.99 -100.07
C GLN A 484 3.61 -15.58 -101.03
N GLY A 485 2.89 -14.46 -100.71
CA GLY A 485 1.85 -13.93 -101.59
C GLY A 485 2.38 -13.52 -103.01
N ALA A 486 3.60 -13.01 -103.10
CA ALA A 486 4.25 -12.70 -104.38
C ALA A 486 4.62 -13.98 -105.16
N LEU A 487 5.15 -14.99 -104.42
CA LEU A 487 5.46 -16.28 -105.04
C LEU A 487 4.20 -16.96 -105.50
N GLU A 488 3.07 -16.98 -104.79
CA GLU A 488 1.78 -17.50 -105.17
C GLU A 488 1.23 -16.80 -106.41
N LYS A 489 1.39 -15.47 -106.52
CA LYS A 489 1.01 -14.73 -107.76
C LYS A 489 1.88 -15.12 -108.93
N MET A 490 3.20 -15.29 -108.74
CA MET A 490 4.07 -15.74 -109.83
C MET A 490 3.67 -17.14 -110.33
N TYR A 491 3.26 -18.07 -109.45
CA TYR A 491 2.83 -19.39 -109.83
C TYR A 491 1.50 -19.38 -110.64
N ARG A 492 0.73 -18.33 -110.63
CA ARG A 492 -0.54 -18.16 -111.32
C ARG A 492 -0.36 -17.44 -112.66
N MET A 493 0.84 -17.10 -113.10
CA MET A 493 1.12 -16.53 -114.42
C MET A 493 1.26 -17.63 -115.47
N ASP A 494 0.55 -17.51 -116.60
CA ASP A 494 0.43 -18.56 -117.64
C ASP A 494 1.74 -18.75 -118.47
N ASP A 495 2.75 -17.87 -118.35
CA ASP A 495 4.01 -17.92 -119.14
C ASP A 495 5.25 -17.88 -118.23
N ILE A 496 5.46 -18.85 -117.35
CA ILE A 496 6.70 -18.92 -116.55
C ILE A 496 7.75 -19.70 -117.37
N PRO A 497 8.91 -19.10 -117.68
CA PRO A 497 10.03 -19.81 -118.28
C PRO A 497 10.47 -21.03 -117.44
N GLN A 498 10.64 -22.18 -118.12
CA GLN A 498 10.95 -23.46 -117.44
C GLN A 498 12.22 -23.37 -116.56
N ALA A 499 13.18 -22.44 -116.84
CA ALA A 499 14.39 -22.18 -116.08
C ALA A 499 14.11 -21.51 -114.70
N LEU A 500 12.95 -20.84 -114.50
CA LEU A 500 12.62 -20.13 -113.25
C LEU A 500 11.78 -20.97 -112.27
N LEU A 501 11.12 -22.08 -112.79
CA LEU A 501 10.30 -22.92 -111.95
C LEU A 501 11.03 -23.57 -110.79
N HIS A 502 12.27 -24.01 -110.97
CA HIS A 502 13.05 -24.63 -109.90
C HIS A 502 13.47 -23.61 -108.86
N PRO A 503 14.05 -22.43 -109.18
CA PRO A 503 14.35 -21.37 -108.19
C PRO A 503 13.14 -20.88 -107.42
N LEU A 504 11.98 -20.67 -108.02
CA LEU A 504 10.75 -20.28 -107.35
C LEU A 504 10.26 -21.35 -106.34
N LYS A 505 10.35 -22.65 -106.75
CA LYS A 505 10.02 -23.76 -105.85
C LYS A 505 10.96 -23.80 -104.61
N VAL A 506 12.24 -23.48 -104.78
CA VAL A 506 13.19 -23.40 -103.67
C VAL A 506 12.88 -22.20 -102.80
N MET A 507 12.54 -21.04 -103.37
CA MET A 507 12.16 -19.84 -102.56
C MET A 507 10.87 -20.07 -101.79
N ASP A 508 9.80 -20.68 -102.42
CA ASP A 508 8.58 -20.99 -101.72
C ASP A 508 8.80 -21.95 -100.56
N LYS A 509 9.54 -23.04 -100.82
CA LYS A 509 9.88 -24.00 -99.77
C LYS A 509 10.67 -23.39 -98.64
N SER A 510 11.57 -22.44 -98.92
CA SER A 510 12.35 -21.72 -97.90
C SER A 510 11.50 -20.73 -97.07
N THR A 511 10.59 -20.00 -97.72
CA THR A 511 9.65 -19.07 -97.12
C THR A 511 8.67 -19.82 -96.20
N GLN A 512 8.10 -20.93 -96.67
CA GLN A 512 7.24 -21.79 -95.89
C GLN A 512 7.98 -22.37 -94.69
N ARG A 513 9.22 -22.75 -94.81
CA ARG A 513 10.06 -23.25 -93.73
C ARG A 513 10.30 -22.15 -92.67
N MET A 514 10.64 -20.91 -93.07
CA MET A 514 10.79 -19.81 -92.19
C MET A 514 9.54 -19.43 -91.43
N LEU A 515 8.36 -19.39 -92.11
CA LEU A 515 7.10 -19.13 -91.45
C LEU A 515 6.74 -20.24 -90.46
N ARG A 516 7.05 -21.50 -90.76
CA ARG A 516 6.87 -22.60 -89.83
C ARG A 516 7.73 -22.44 -88.57
N LEU A 517 9.02 -22.07 -88.69
CA LEU A 517 9.91 -21.84 -87.60
C LEU A 517 9.45 -20.68 -86.69
N ILE A 518 8.96 -19.59 -87.25
CA ILE A 518 8.42 -18.45 -86.51
C ILE A 518 7.16 -18.84 -85.77
N ASN A 519 6.27 -19.60 -86.39
CA ASN A 519 5.05 -20.10 -85.76
C ASN A 519 5.41 -21.06 -84.57
N GLN A 520 6.36 -21.96 -84.77
CA GLN A 520 6.87 -22.82 -83.67
C GLN A 520 7.46 -22.01 -82.55
N LEU A 521 8.19 -20.96 -82.81
CA LEU A 521 8.74 -20.06 -81.77
C LEU A 521 7.62 -19.36 -80.97
N LEU A 522 6.55 -18.94 -81.67
CA LEU A 522 5.40 -18.32 -81.03
C LEU A 522 4.56 -19.33 -80.21
N GLU A 523 4.40 -20.57 -80.69
CA GLU A 523 3.75 -21.62 -79.91
C GLU A 523 4.57 -22.00 -78.66
N PHE A 524 5.86 -22.16 -78.74
CA PHE A 524 6.75 -22.42 -77.63
C PHE A 524 6.64 -21.34 -76.57
N ARG A 525 6.49 -20.07 -76.97
CA ARG A 525 6.24 -18.96 -76.03
C ARG A 525 4.88 -19.01 -75.37
N LYS A 526 3.81 -19.38 -76.08
CA LYS A 526 2.50 -19.55 -75.46
C LYS A 526 2.52 -20.65 -74.39
N MET A 527 3.32 -21.70 -74.64
CA MET A 527 3.56 -22.74 -73.59
C MET A 527 4.29 -22.24 -72.41
N GLN A 528 5.43 -21.48 -72.55
CA GLN A 528 6.22 -20.91 -71.41
C GLN A 528 5.38 -19.98 -70.56
N ASN A 529 4.40 -19.30 -71.11
CA ASN A 529 3.53 -18.36 -70.40
C ASN A 529 2.25 -19.00 -69.84
N ASN A 530 2.12 -20.35 -69.88
CA ASN A 530 0.92 -21.07 -69.45
C ASN A 530 -0.37 -20.55 -70.12
N LYS A 531 -0.26 -20.01 -71.31
CA LYS A 531 -1.41 -19.47 -72.10
C LYS A 531 -1.92 -20.46 -73.18
N LEU A 532 -1.44 -21.70 -73.18
CA LEU A 532 -1.94 -22.73 -74.05
C LEU A 532 -3.24 -23.31 -73.50
N ALA A 533 -4.37 -22.92 -74.03
CA ALA A 533 -5.66 -23.52 -73.69
C ALA A 533 -5.85 -24.80 -74.50
N LEU A 534 -6.02 -25.93 -73.85
CA LEU A 534 -6.32 -27.20 -74.48
C LEU A 534 -7.81 -27.21 -74.89
N SER A 535 -8.09 -27.56 -76.15
CA SER A 535 -9.44 -27.76 -76.68
C SER A 535 -9.81 -29.25 -76.67
N LEU A 536 -10.26 -29.67 -75.47
CA LEU A 536 -10.60 -31.10 -75.29
C LEU A 536 -11.95 -31.44 -75.91
N GLN A 537 -11.98 -32.48 -76.71
CA GLN A 537 -13.19 -33.04 -77.38
C GLN A 537 -13.25 -34.54 -77.12
N GLU A 538 -14.46 -35.06 -76.89
CA GLU A 538 -14.66 -36.49 -76.75
C GLU A 538 -14.44 -37.13 -78.12
N THR A 539 -13.49 -38.03 -78.25
CA THR A 539 -13.04 -38.61 -79.51
C THR A 539 -12.71 -40.08 -79.30
N ASP A 540 -13.10 -40.89 -80.28
CA ASP A 540 -12.52 -42.22 -80.35
C ASP A 540 -11.08 -42.10 -80.85
N VAL A 541 -10.16 -42.23 -79.86
CA VAL A 541 -8.75 -41.98 -80.12
C VAL A 541 -8.11 -43.04 -81.00
N VAL A 542 -8.64 -44.29 -81.01
CA VAL A 542 -8.12 -45.36 -81.85
C VAL A 542 -8.49 -45.13 -83.32
N ALA A 543 -9.73 -44.75 -83.55
CA ALA A 543 -10.20 -44.37 -84.91
C ALA A 543 -9.44 -43.14 -85.44
N PHE A 544 -9.23 -42.10 -84.56
CA PHE A 544 -8.46 -40.92 -84.94
C PHE A 544 -6.98 -41.21 -85.23
N LEU A 545 -6.32 -42.06 -84.46
CA LEU A 545 -4.94 -42.47 -84.76
C LEU A 545 -4.83 -43.38 -86.01
N TYR A 546 -5.88 -44.16 -86.30
CA TYR A 546 -5.95 -44.96 -87.51
C TYR A 546 -6.06 -44.07 -88.76
N GLU A 547 -6.78 -42.96 -88.70
CA GLU A 547 -6.81 -41.97 -89.80
C GLU A 547 -5.41 -41.42 -90.08
N ILE A 548 -4.65 -41.08 -89.00
CA ILE A 548 -3.26 -40.62 -89.12
C ILE A 548 -2.37 -41.74 -89.70
N TYR A 549 -2.57 -43.00 -89.27
CA TYR A 549 -1.86 -44.14 -89.80
C TYR A 549 -2.10 -44.25 -91.34
N LEU A 550 -3.36 -44.17 -91.80
CA LEU A 550 -3.68 -44.23 -93.19
C LEU A 550 -2.98 -43.13 -94.00
N SER A 551 -2.83 -41.94 -93.49
CA SER A 551 -2.15 -40.82 -94.17
C SER A 551 -0.64 -41.06 -94.43
N PHE A 552 -0.04 -42.01 -93.74
CA PHE A 552 1.35 -42.42 -93.97
C PHE A 552 1.50 -43.78 -94.72
N SER A 553 0.40 -44.50 -95.03
CA SER A 553 0.41 -45.81 -95.68
C SER A 553 0.99 -45.73 -97.07
N ASP A 554 0.60 -44.68 -97.86
CA ASP A 554 1.11 -44.48 -99.20
C ASP A 554 2.62 -44.21 -99.22
N VAL A 555 3.12 -43.48 -98.18
CA VAL A 555 4.55 -43.19 -98.05
C VAL A 555 5.30 -44.48 -97.71
N ALA A 556 4.71 -45.35 -96.86
CA ALA A 556 5.27 -46.64 -96.53
C ALA A 556 5.42 -47.57 -97.78
N GLU A 557 4.38 -47.64 -98.59
CA GLU A 557 4.41 -48.38 -99.86
C GLU A 557 5.48 -47.84 -100.81
N GLN A 558 5.50 -46.55 -101.06
CA GLN A 558 6.51 -45.93 -101.94
C GLN A 558 7.95 -46.16 -101.49
N LYS A 559 8.18 -46.29 -100.21
CA LYS A 559 9.51 -46.53 -99.65
C LYS A 559 9.81 -47.98 -99.30
N ASN A 560 8.87 -48.90 -99.66
CA ASN A 560 8.92 -50.31 -99.40
C ASN A 560 9.18 -50.63 -97.92
N MET A 561 8.51 -49.95 -97.03
CA MET A 561 8.62 -50.06 -95.58
C MET A 561 7.50 -50.88 -95.00
N ASP A 562 7.80 -51.73 -93.98
CA ASP A 562 6.76 -52.47 -93.26
C ASP A 562 6.20 -51.59 -92.13
N PHE A 563 5.05 -50.97 -92.40
CA PHE A 563 4.36 -50.04 -91.47
C PHE A 563 3.13 -50.72 -90.90
N ARG A 564 3.07 -50.91 -89.58
CA ARG A 564 1.95 -51.64 -88.97
C ARG A 564 1.34 -50.81 -87.88
N PHE A 565 0.00 -50.79 -87.81
CA PHE A 565 -0.79 -50.21 -86.72
C PHE A 565 -1.29 -51.32 -85.83
N LEU A 566 -0.97 -51.20 -84.53
CA LEU A 566 -1.18 -52.24 -83.47
C LEU A 566 -1.98 -51.66 -82.31
N PRO A 567 -3.30 -51.57 -82.41
CA PRO A 567 -4.12 -51.12 -81.26
C PRO A 567 -4.42 -52.30 -80.35
N SER A 568 -4.36 -52.04 -78.99
CA SER A 568 -4.72 -53.04 -77.99
C SER A 568 -6.23 -53.26 -77.85
N VAL A 569 -7.02 -52.29 -78.27
CA VAL A 569 -8.49 -52.26 -78.23
C VAL A 569 -9.02 -51.72 -79.56
N PRO A 570 -10.19 -52.19 -80.06
CA PRO A 570 -10.73 -51.76 -81.35
C PRO A 570 -11.25 -50.32 -81.34
N SER A 571 -11.66 -49.75 -80.16
CA SER A 571 -12.22 -48.42 -80.03
C SER A 571 -12.01 -47.99 -78.59
N TYR A 572 -11.63 -46.72 -78.39
CA TYR A 572 -11.50 -46.13 -77.04
C TYR A 572 -11.81 -44.64 -77.05
N LYS A 573 -12.90 -44.22 -76.36
CA LYS A 573 -13.34 -42.83 -76.29
C LYS A 573 -12.68 -42.13 -75.09
N MET A 574 -12.04 -41.01 -75.39
CA MET A 574 -11.47 -40.14 -74.36
C MET A 574 -11.47 -38.68 -74.80
N PHE A 575 -11.34 -37.77 -73.84
CA PHE A 575 -11.21 -36.35 -74.16
C PHE A 575 -9.77 -36.01 -74.54
N ILE A 576 -9.61 -35.62 -75.83
CA ILE A 576 -8.32 -35.23 -76.38
C ILE A 576 -8.42 -33.89 -77.10
N ASP A 577 -7.31 -33.17 -77.15
CA ASP A 577 -7.13 -32.05 -78.07
C ASP A 577 -6.62 -32.64 -79.41
N LYS A 578 -7.57 -32.85 -80.35
CA LYS A 578 -7.27 -33.44 -81.69
C LYS A 578 -6.16 -32.68 -82.37
N GLY A 579 -6.20 -31.31 -82.36
CA GLY A 579 -5.25 -30.50 -83.08
C GLY A 579 -3.83 -30.59 -82.54
N ASN A 580 -3.67 -30.69 -81.24
CA ASN A 580 -2.36 -30.84 -80.64
C ASN A 580 -1.86 -32.28 -80.64
N LEU A 581 -2.76 -33.26 -80.49
CA LEU A 581 -2.39 -34.68 -80.60
C LEU A 581 -1.98 -35.03 -82.00
N ASP A 582 -2.72 -34.55 -83.03
CA ASP A 582 -2.35 -34.66 -84.43
C ASP A 582 -0.91 -34.21 -84.70
N LYS A 583 -0.57 -33.01 -84.25
CA LYS A 583 0.79 -32.47 -84.40
C LYS A 583 1.85 -33.37 -83.73
N VAL A 584 1.56 -33.89 -82.56
CA VAL A 584 2.52 -34.74 -81.81
C VAL A 584 2.72 -36.06 -82.59
N VAL A 585 1.65 -36.73 -82.91
CA VAL A 585 1.71 -38.01 -83.59
C VAL A 585 2.31 -37.87 -85.01
N TYR A 586 1.90 -36.82 -85.72
CA TYR A 586 2.48 -36.54 -87.04
C TYR A 586 3.98 -36.29 -86.99
N ASN A 587 4.45 -35.54 -86.02
CA ASN A 587 5.89 -35.30 -85.80
C ASN A 587 6.65 -36.61 -85.46
N LEU A 588 6.08 -37.46 -84.62
CA LEU A 588 6.67 -38.75 -84.30
C LEU A 588 6.79 -39.63 -85.49
N LEU A 589 5.66 -39.82 -86.24
CA LEU A 589 5.63 -40.62 -87.47
C LEU A 589 6.52 -40.04 -88.58
N SER A 590 6.44 -38.73 -88.80
CA SER A 590 7.32 -38.06 -89.79
C SER A 590 8.79 -38.27 -89.50
N ASN A 591 9.20 -38.23 -88.19
CA ASN A 591 10.55 -38.55 -87.82
C ASN A 591 10.90 -40.02 -88.04
N ALA A 592 10.04 -40.95 -87.65
CA ALA A 592 10.20 -42.36 -87.91
C ALA A 592 10.39 -42.66 -89.46
N PHE A 593 9.53 -42.10 -90.27
CA PHE A 593 9.64 -42.25 -91.77
C PHE A 593 10.83 -41.53 -92.40
N LYS A 594 11.35 -40.51 -91.75
CA LYS A 594 12.53 -39.76 -92.18
C LYS A 594 13.81 -40.49 -91.92
N TYR A 595 13.90 -41.16 -90.75
CA TYR A 595 15.15 -41.74 -90.26
C TYR A 595 15.25 -43.26 -90.45
N THR A 596 14.11 -43.88 -90.85
CA THR A 596 14.12 -45.33 -91.17
C THR A 596 14.46 -45.51 -92.67
N PRO A 597 15.45 -46.34 -93.04
CA PRO A 597 15.78 -46.62 -94.43
C PRO A 597 14.71 -47.46 -95.11
N SER A 598 14.69 -47.42 -96.44
CA SER A 598 13.80 -48.29 -97.23
C SER A 598 13.97 -49.78 -96.90
N GLY A 599 12.87 -50.51 -96.72
CA GLY A 599 12.84 -51.89 -96.23
C GLY A 599 12.82 -52.03 -94.73
N GLY A 600 12.89 -50.95 -93.94
CA GLY A 600 12.79 -50.94 -92.46
C GLY A 600 11.33 -51.09 -92.01
N THR A 601 11.18 -51.31 -90.71
CA THR A 601 9.90 -51.54 -90.02
C THR A 601 9.56 -50.36 -89.14
N ILE A 602 8.30 -49.90 -89.18
CA ILE A 602 7.75 -48.88 -88.25
C ILE A 602 6.52 -49.50 -87.58
N LEU A 603 6.53 -49.59 -86.30
CA LEU A 603 5.41 -50.08 -85.50
C LEU A 603 4.74 -48.90 -84.79
N PHE A 604 3.48 -48.70 -85.08
CA PHE A 604 2.66 -47.68 -84.41
C PHE A 604 1.64 -48.38 -83.50
N SER A 605 1.94 -48.47 -82.25
CA SER A 605 1.12 -49.17 -81.27
C SER A 605 0.37 -48.19 -80.33
N VAL A 606 -0.86 -48.60 -80.00
CA VAL A 606 -1.77 -47.87 -79.14
C VAL A 606 -2.25 -48.79 -78.03
N ASN A 607 -1.77 -48.57 -76.81
CA ASN A 607 -2.09 -49.39 -75.67
C ASN A 607 -2.90 -48.61 -74.65
N VAL A 608 -4.03 -49.17 -74.23
CA VAL A 608 -4.90 -48.59 -73.19
C VAL A 608 -4.66 -49.32 -71.90
N ASP A 609 -4.29 -48.55 -70.83
CA ASP A 609 -4.21 -49.04 -69.45
C ASP A 609 -5.47 -48.58 -68.72
N GLU A 610 -6.45 -49.45 -68.59
CA GLU A 610 -7.76 -49.16 -68.00
C GLU A 610 -7.63 -48.88 -66.48
N VAL A 611 -6.61 -49.48 -65.83
CA VAL A 611 -6.37 -49.29 -64.38
C VAL A 611 -5.83 -47.88 -64.08
N LYS A 612 -4.88 -47.42 -64.89
CA LYS A 612 -4.26 -46.11 -64.79
C LYS A 612 -5.01 -45.03 -65.54
N LYS A 613 -6.04 -45.41 -66.32
CA LYS A 613 -6.76 -44.50 -67.23
C LYS A 613 -5.82 -43.70 -68.15
N CYS A 614 -4.80 -44.37 -68.67
CA CYS A 614 -3.80 -43.78 -69.54
C CYS A 614 -3.79 -44.45 -70.90
N LEU A 615 -3.59 -43.64 -71.94
CA LEU A 615 -3.36 -44.10 -73.30
C LEU A 615 -1.84 -43.95 -73.57
N TYR A 616 -1.22 -45.02 -74.01
CA TYR A 616 0.16 -45.03 -74.45
C TYR A 616 0.21 -45.11 -75.96
N ILE A 617 0.74 -44.10 -76.61
CA ILE A 617 1.00 -44.07 -78.02
C ILE A 617 2.49 -44.26 -78.23
N GLN A 618 2.86 -45.30 -78.95
CA GLN A 618 4.25 -45.60 -79.15
C GLN A 618 4.53 -45.75 -80.63
N VAL A 619 5.52 -45.06 -81.12
CA VAL A 619 6.05 -45.23 -82.48
C VAL A 619 7.45 -45.80 -82.31
N ALA A 620 7.64 -47.04 -82.77
CA ALA A 620 8.95 -47.71 -82.75
C ALA A 620 9.40 -47.91 -84.21
N ASP A 621 10.61 -47.55 -84.52
CA ASP A 621 11.19 -47.64 -85.84
C ASP A 621 12.55 -48.33 -85.76
N THR A 622 12.99 -48.87 -86.89
CA THR A 622 14.30 -49.52 -87.08
C THR A 622 15.31 -48.58 -87.73
N GLY A 623 15.13 -47.29 -87.57
CA GLY A 623 15.99 -46.26 -88.13
C GLY A 623 17.35 -46.14 -87.42
N VAL A 624 18.20 -45.34 -87.98
CA VAL A 624 19.50 -44.99 -87.34
C VAL A 624 19.23 -43.90 -86.25
N GLY A 625 19.08 -44.28 -85.04
CA GLY A 625 18.66 -43.57 -83.84
C GLY A 625 18.96 -42.11 -83.68
#